data_2b72259d000814a2955bebb441418933
#
_entry.id   2b72259d000814a2955bebb441418933
#
_cell.length_a   1.000
_cell.length_b   1.000
_cell.length_c   1.000
_cell.angle_alpha   90.00
_cell.angle_beta   90.00
_cell.angle_gamma   90.00
#
_symmetry.space_group_name_H-M   'P 1'
#
loop_
_entity.id
_entity.type
_entity.pdbx_description
1 polymer ?
#
loop_
_entity_poly.entity_id
_entity_poly.type
_entity_poly.pdbx_seq_one_letter_code
_entity_poly.pdbx_strand_id
1 'polypeptide(L)'
;ALHFGNIGQAYKDYGFAYCFSNSLLNTGIEKPQSYDQAAVEELESEEQTQTEDAKNIEGRYPNIIMLQLESFFDPLLWKNNPVQGDPIPMFHFLERNFPSGYLSVPSVGAGTANTEFECISAMNLDFFGPGEYPYKTILQKTSCESMAFDMKNLGYKAHAVHNNEATFYDRHKVFSQLGFDTFTPIEYMYDIERNPTGWCKDKILVGEIEKVLDSTMGSDFVYTISVQGHGKYPSFEYYCEQIHEMDEFIGQLINMLNTRMEPTVLVMYGDHLPGFEWTAEEMENGSLFQTKYVVWNNVNLPVVKRDVEAYQLAAHVLNMLDIHEGTMIRFHQRHLDQHDTDTQEYLDAMQILQYDILYGDHEVYGGESPYQATKLEFGVTPVIQGTTVHNTDQVIIFGGPFNSWSKICVNEKAVDTQYYSKTRLIAKGVPVKTGEVITVQQVGRDKIHLGTARKRQETIKR
;
A
#
# COMPACT_ATOMS: atom_id res chain seq x y z
N ALA A 1 22.05 -17.74 -1.81
CA ALA A 1 20.64 -17.55 -2.02
C ALA A 1 20.39 -17.11 -3.47
N LEU A 2 19.38 -17.69 -4.12
CA LEU A 2 19.00 -17.33 -5.49
C LEU A 2 18.20 -16.03 -5.41
N HIS A 3 18.76 -14.90 -5.80
CA HIS A 3 18.06 -13.62 -5.80
C HIS A 3 17.12 -13.52 -7.01
N PHE A 4 15.83 -13.73 -6.77
CA PHE A 4 14.76 -13.52 -7.74
C PHE A 4 14.15 -12.11 -7.68
N GLY A 5 14.66 -11.22 -6.84
CA GLY A 5 14.22 -9.83 -6.73
C GLY A 5 14.33 -9.03 -8.02
N ASN A 6 15.21 -9.46 -8.94
CA ASN A 6 15.23 -9.01 -10.33
C ASN A 6 14.86 -10.19 -11.25
N ILE A 7 13.59 -10.34 -11.55
CA ILE A 7 13.06 -11.43 -12.40
C ILE A 7 13.74 -11.48 -13.77
N GLY A 8 13.99 -10.33 -14.40
CA GLY A 8 14.65 -10.26 -15.69
C GLY A 8 16.06 -10.83 -15.65
N GLN A 9 16.82 -10.54 -14.61
CA GLN A 9 18.16 -11.06 -14.39
C GLN A 9 18.11 -12.56 -14.04
N ALA A 10 17.18 -12.99 -13.20
CA ALA A 10 16.98 -14.40 -12.86
C ALA A 10 16.73 -15.27 -14.12
N TYR A 11 15.89 -14.80 -15.06
CA TYR A 11 15.66 -15.49 -16.33
C TYR A 11 16.92 -15.54 -17.22
N LYS A 12 17.77 -14.51 -17.19
CA LYS A 12 19.06 -14.50 -17.90
C LYS A 12 20.04 -15.50 -17.27
N ASP A 13 20.12 -15.55 -15.95
CA ASP A 13 21.12 -16.32 -15.20
C ASP A 13 20.76 -17.82 -15.12
N TYR A 14 19.46 -18.12 -14.91
CA TYR A 14 19.01 -19.50 -14.65
C TYR A 14 18.19 -20.12 -15.80
N GLY A 15 17.77 -19.32 -16.78
CA GLY A 15 16.98 -19.74 -17.92
C GLY A 15 15.48 -19.93 -17.63
N PHE A 16 14.69 -19.83 -18.70
CA PHE A 16 13.22 -19.85 -18.61
C PHE A 16 12.70 -21.15 -17.95
N ALA A 17 13.17 -22.30 -18.36
CA ALA A 17 12.65 -23.58 -17.87
C ALA A 17 12.85 -23.75 -16.36
N TYR A 18 14.01 -23.33 -15.85
CA TYR A 18 14.31 -23.40 -14.41
C TYR A 18 13.43 -22.42 -13.61
N CYS A 19 13.41 -21.14 -14.00
CA CYS A 19 12.61 -20.12 -13.31
C CYS A 19 11.12 -20.48 -13.34
N PHE A 20 10.59 -20.93 -14.48
CA PHE A 20 9.20 -21.33 -14.62
C PHE A 20 8.86 -22.57 -13.77
N SER A 21 9.69 -23.61 -13.80
CA SER A 21 9.47 -24.80 -12.98
C SER A 21 9.54 -24.48 -11.49
N ASN A 22 10.48 -23.64 -11.09
CA ASN A 22 10.67 -23.25 -9.70
C ASN A 22 9.49 -22.42 -9.18
N SER A 23 8.96 -21.48 -9.97
CA SER A 23 7.79 -20.69 -9.62
C SER A 23 6.48 -21.48 -9.52
N LEU A 24 6.40 -22.65 -10.16
CA LEU A 24 5.23 -23.55 -10.08
C LEU A 24 5.31 -24.56 -8.93
N LEU A 25 6.52 -24.98 -8.57
CA LEU A 25 6.73 -26.11 -7.65
C LEU A 25 7.07 -25.66 -6.22
N ASN A 26 7.65 -24.47 -6.08
CA ASN A 26 8.11 -23.94 -4.79
C ASN A 26 7.33 -22.65 -4.46
N THR A 27 6.06 -22.80 -4.09
CA THR A 27 5.23 -21.71 -3.59
C THR A 27 5.02 -21.85 -2.09
N GLY A 28 4.90 -20.72 -1.39
CA GLY A 28 4.72 -20.67 0.05
C GLY A 28 6.03 -20.77 0.82
N ILE A 29 5.91 -20.87 2.13
CA ILE A 29 7.02 -20.99 3.06
C ILE A 29 7.20 -22.46 3.44
N GLU A 30 8.41 -22.98 3.31
CA GLU A 30 8.71 -24.33 3.80
C GLU A 30 8.59 -24.36 5.33
N LYS A 31 7.97 -25.44 5.85
CA LYS A 31 7.85 -25.64 7.30
C LYS A 31 9.24 -25.71 7.92
N PRO A 32 9.59 -24.79 8.85
CA PRO A 32 10.88 -24.85 9.54
C PRO A 32 11.03 -26.15 10.31
N GLN A 33 12.25 -26.73 10.34
CA GLN A 33 12.48 -28.00 11.05
C GLN A 33 12.27 -27.85 12.56
N SER A 34 12.51 -26.67 13.11
CA SER A 34 12.31 -26.31 14.52
C SER A 34 10.88 -25.85 14.84
N TYR A 35 9.97 -25.86 13.87
CA TYR A 35 8.58 -25.43 14.11
C TYR A 35 7.81 -26.51 14.86
N ASP A 36 7.45 -26.20 16.09
CA ASP A 36 6.47 -26.91 16.93
C ASP A 36 5.80 -25.92 17.89
N GLN A 37 4.77 -26.38 18.59
CA GLN A 37 4.01 -25.54 19.54
C GLN A 37 4.91 -24.92 20.62
N ALA A 38 5.85 -25.69 21.17
CA ALA A 38 6.72 -25.21 22.26
C ALA A 38 7.64 -24.08 21.79
N ALA A 39 8.17 -24.16 20.57
CA ALA A 39 8.99 -23.09 19.99
C ALA A 39 8.19 -21.79 19.79
N VAL A 40 6.93 -21.89 19.32
CA VAL A 40 6.07 -20.71 19.16
C VAL A 40 5.68 -20.11 20.52
N GLU A 41 5.29 -20.94 21.50
CA GLU A 41 4.97 -20.48 22.86
C GLU A 41 6.17 -19.81 23.56
N GLU A 42 7.39 -20.30 23.34
CA GLU A 42 8.61 -19.68 23.83
C GLU A 42 8.79 -18.28 23.27
N LEU A 43 8.69 -18.13 21.95
CA LEU A 43 8.79 -16.83 21.28
C LEU A 43 7.69 -15.87 21.73
N GLU A 44 6.43 -16.32 21.85
CA GLU A 44 5.32 -15.49 22.35
C GLU A 44 5.56 -15.02 23.79
N SER A 45 6.07 -15.91 24.66
CA SER A 45 6.34 -15.56 26.06
C SER A 45 7.40 -14.47 26.20
N GLU A 46 8.38 -14.44 25.32
CA GLU A 46 9.39 -13.39 25.25
C GLU A 46 8.81 -12.04 24.81
N GLU A 47 7.76 -12.05 23.96
CA GLU A 47 7.10 -10.84 23.48
C GLU A 47 6.17 -10.20 24.52
N GLN A 48 5.55 -10.97 25.40
CA GLN A 48 4.59 -10.46 26.40
C GLN A 48 5.21 -9.58 27.49
N THR A 49 6.52 -9.61 27.65
CA THR A 49 7.23 -8.86 28.73
C THR A 49 7.34 -7.34 28.45
N GLN A 50 6.92 -6.84 27.31
CA GLN A 50 7.11 -5.43 26.90
C GLN A 50 5.84 -4.56 26.90
N THR A 51 4.69 -5.05 27.33
CA THR A 51 3.46 -4.25 27.34
C THR A 51 3.43 -3.23 28.47
N GLU A 52 4.05 -2.08 28.28
CA GLU A 52 3.63 -0.84 28.94
C GLU A 52 2.58 -0.14 28.06
N ASP A 53 1.55 0.43 28.70
CA ASP A 53 0.46 1.10 27.99
C ASP A 53 0.99 2.20 27.06
N ALA A 54 0.68 2.11 25.78
CA ALA A 54 1.00 3.13 24.80
C ALA A 54 0.49 4.50 25.25
N LYS A 55 1.37 5.50 25.26
CA LYS A 55 1.02 6.86 25.71
C LYS A 55 0.32 7.61 24.61
N ASN A 56 -0.93 7.94 24.83
CA ASN A 56 -1.66 8.87 23.99
C ASN A 56 -1.04 10.27 24.06
N ILE A 57 -0.74 10.85 22.91
CA ILE A 57 -0.41 12.27 22.81
C ILE A 57 -1.71 13.05 23.00
N GLU A 58 -1.83 13.77 24.13
CA GLU A 58 -3.04 14.51 24.49
C GLU A 58 -4.35 13.70 24.49
N GLY A 59 -4.29 12.40 24.81
CA GLY A 59 -5.46 11.51 24.82
C GLY A 59 -5.92 10.99 23.46
N ARG A 60 -5.12 11.20 22.40
CA ARG A 60 -5.37 10.69 21.05
C ARG A 60 -4.07 10.18 20.43
N TYR A 61 -4.14 9.05 19.73
CA TYR A 61 -3.03 8.58 18.90
C TYR A 61 -2.85 9.50 17.67
N PRO A 62 -1.61 9.72 17.16
CA PRO A 62 -1.42 10.46 15.91
C PRO A 62 -1.97 9.67 14.72
N ASN A 63 -2.38 10.37 13.66
CA ASN A 63 -2.58 9.73 12.38
C ASN A 63 -1.26 9.15 11.89
N ILE A 64 -1.28 7.95 11.33
CA ILE A 64 -0.10 7.29 10.75
C ILE A 64 -0.35 7.10 9.26
N ILE A 65 0.46 7.76 8.43
CA ILE A 65 0.37 7.69 6.97
C ILE A 65 1.66 7.04 6.47
N MET A 66 1.54 5.90 5.81
CA MET A 66 2.64 5.29 5.07
C MET A 66 2.47 5.61 3.59
N LEU A 67 3.46 6.25 3.01
CA LEU A 67 3.49 6.65 1.60
C LEU A 67 4.61 5.88 0.88
N GLN A 68 4.21 4.84 0.18
CA GLN A 68 5.08 4.08 -0.71
C GLN A 68 5.17 4.78 -2.06
N LEU A 69 6.35 5.25 -2.41
CA LEU A 69 6.65 6.01 -3.61
C LEU A 69 7.17 5.08 -4.70
N GLU A 70 6.41 4.95 -5.78
CA GLU A 70 6.72 4.09 -6.93
C GLU A 70 8.07 4.43 -7.56
N SER A 71 8.98 3.48 -7.59
CA SER A 71 10.32 3.59 -8.19
C SER A 71 11.12 4.81 -7.71
N PHE A 72 10.84 5.31 -6.50
CA PHE A 72 11.48 6.52 -5.96
C PHE A 72 12.85 6.18 -5.40
N PHE A 73 13.87 6.61 -6.12
CA PHE A 73 15.28 6.39 -5.79
C PHE A 73 16.02 7.73 -5.83
N ASP A 74 17.02 7.90 -4.97
CA ASP A 74 17.85 9.10 -4.98
C ASP A 74 18.86 9.06 -6.15
N PRO A 75 18.66 9.87 -7.21
CA PRO A 75 19.52 9.84 -8.38
C PRO A 75 20.97 10.20 -8.11
N LEU A 76 21.24 10.89 -6.99
CA LEU A 76 22.61 11.25 -6.61
C LEU A 76 23.42 10.03 -6.14
N LEU A 77 22.77 8.90 -5.88
CA LEU A 77 23.44 7.64 -5.58
C LEU A 77 23.95 6.91 -6.83
N TRP A 78 23.49 7.27 -8.03
CA TRP A 78 24.04 6.70 -9.26
C TRP A 78 25.27 7.48 -9.71
N LYS A 79 26.47 6.86 -9.70
CA LYS A 79 27.78 7.48 -10.00
C LYS A 79 27.85 8.12 -11.38
N ASN A 80 27.09 7.61 -12.35
CA ASN A 80 27.09 8.11 -13.73
C ASN A 80 25.94 9.10 -14.01
N ASN A 81 25.31 9.65 -12.96
CA ASN A 81 24.19 10.58 -13.09
C ASN A 81 24.57 11.82 -13.94
N PRO A 82 23.94 12.05 -15.09
CA PRO A 82 24.23 13.20 -15.96
C PRO A 82 23.47 14.47 -15.54
N VAL A 83 22.46 14.36 -14.67
CA VAL A 83 21.57 15.46 -14.31
C VAL A 83 22.27 16.41 -13.35
N GLN A 84 22.19 17.72 -13.66
CA GLN A 84 22.76 18.76 -12.83
C GLN A 84 21.79 19.19 -11.73
N GLY A 85 22.32 19.41 -10.53
CA GLY A 85 21.52 19.85 -9.38
C GLY A 85 20.94 18.69 -8.58
N ASP A 86 20.00 19.01 -7.72
CA ASP A 86 19.31 18.07 -6.83
C ASP A 86 17.90 17.78 -7.36
N PRO A 87 17.61 16.58 -7.85
CA PRO A 87 16.27 16.24 -8.34
C PRO A 87 15.19 16.13 -7.27
N ILE A 88 15.57 15.87 -6.00
CA ILE A 88 14.65 15.66 -4.88
C ILE A 88 15.00 16.51 -3.65
N PRO A 89 15.03 17.86 -3.79
CA PRO A 89 15.51 18.74 -2.74
C PRO A 89 14.64 18.73 -1.47
N MET A 90 13.32 18.50 -1.59
CA MET A 90 12.42 18.39 -0.44
C MET A 90 12.73 17.12 0.35
N PHE A 91 12.87 15.99 -0.31
CA PHE A 91 13.20 14.72 0.35
C PHE A 91 14.56 14.80 1.06
N HIS A 92 15.57 15.39 0.44
CA HIS A 92 16.88 15.60 1.07
C HIS A 92 16.82 16.58 2.25
N PHE A 93 15.97 17.60 2.18
CA PHE A 93 15.72 18.47 3.34
C PHE A 93 15.12 17.69 4.50
N LEU A 94 14.12 16.85 4.22
CA LEU A 94 13.45 16.02 5.22
C LEU A 94 14.41 14.97 5.78
N GLU A 95 15.20 14.31 4.94
CA GLU A 95 16.21 13.33 5.36
C GLU A 95 17.20 13.91 6.37
N ARG A 96 17.59 15.16 6.23
CA ARG A 96 18.50 15.83 7.18
C ARG A 96 17.84 16.16 8.51
N ASN A 97 16.55 16.46 8.53
CA ASN A 97 15.88 17.06 9.68
C ASN A 97 14.95 16.10 10.44
N PHE A 98 14.64 14.93 9.89
CA PHE A 98 13.72 13.97 10.47
C PHE A 98 14.35 12.57 10.58
N PRO A 99 13.74 11.63 11.33
CA PRO A 99 14.18 10.24 11.35
C PRO A 99 14.24 9.68 9.93
N SER A 100 15.31 8.98 9.59
CA SER A 100 15.54 8.48 8.23
C SER A 100 16.68 7.47 8.17
N GLY A 101 16.82 6.79 7.05
CA GLY A 101 17.89 5.86 6.77
C GLY A 101 17.73 5.20 5.40
N TYR A 102 18.59 4.24 5.10
CA TYR A 102 18.37 3.33 4.00
C TYR A 102 17.28 2.32 4.34
N LEU A 103 16.51 1.97 3.33
CA LEU A 103 15.50 0.91 3.38
C LEU A 103 15.94 -0.21 2.43
N SER A 104 16.28 -1.37 2.96
CA SER A 104 16.50 -2.56 2.14
C SER A 104 15.15 -3.08 1.65
N VAL A 105 15.02 -3.30 0.35
CA VAL A 105 13.77 -3.69 -0.32
C VAL A 105 13.93 -5.00 -1.07
N PRO A 106 12.87 -5.82 -1.18
CA PRO A 106 12.96 -7.18 -1.72
C PRO A 106 13.10 -7.23 -3.25
N SER A 107 12.92 -6.10 -3.96
CA SER A 107 12.78 -6.09 -5.41
C SER A 107 13.55 -4.95 -6.08
N VAL A 108 13.86 -5.13 -7.38
CA VAL A 108 14.52 -4.13 -8.24
C VAL A 108 13.76 -4.00 -9.55
N GLY A 109 13.45 -2.77 -9.97
CA GLY A 109 12.83 -2.46 -11.26
C GLY A 109 11.39 -2.88 -11.46
N ALA A 110 10.84 -3.61 -10.51
CA ALA A 110 9.44 -4.06 -10.43
C ALA A 110 9.21 -4.70 -9.06
N GLY A 111 7.96 -4.99 -8.70
CA GLY A 111 7.65 -5.72 -7.48
C GLY A 111 7.10 -4.86 -6.35
N THR A 112 6.42 -3.77 -6.69
CA THR A 112 5.76 -2.85 -5.75
C THR A 112 4.98 -3.58 -4.65
N ALA A 113 4.19 -4.62 -5.03
CA ALA A 113 3.40 -5.41 -4.09
C ALA A 113 4.24 -6.25 -3.11
N ASN A 114 5.49 -6.55 -3.43
CA ASN A 114 6.39 -7.28 -2.55
C ASN A 114 6.92 -6.39 -1.42
N THR A 115 7.27 -5.14 -1.73
CA THR A 115 7.61 -4.15 -0.70
C THR A 115 6.38 -3.77 0.14
N GLU A 116 5.18 -3.65 -0.48
CA GLU A 116 3.93 -3.48 0.27
C GLU A 116 3.73 -4.62 1.28
N PHE A 117 3.90 -5.86 0.84
CA PHE A 117 3.76 -7.03 1.72
C PHE A 117 4.66 -6.90 2.95
N GLU A 118 5.95 -6.66 2.77
CA GLU A 118 6.89 -6.52 3.87
C GLU A 118 6.55 -5.36 4.81
N CYS A 119 6.26 -4.18 4.25
CA CYS A 119 5.95 -3.00 5.05
C CYS A 119 4.61 -3.09 5.80
N ILE A 120 3.60 -3.78 5.25
CA ILE A 120 2.27 -3.89 5.87
C ILE A 120 2.21 -5.04 6.88
N SER A 121 2.81 -6.19 6.54
CA SER A 121 2.73 -7.39 7.37
C SER A 121 3.90 -7.54 8.34
N ALA A 122 4.98 -6.79 8.16
CA ALA A 122 6.24 -6.95 8.88
C ALA A 122 6.84 -8.38 8.70
N MET A 123 6.57 -9.03 7.56
CA MET A 123 7.02 -10.37 7.22
C MET A 123 8.04 -10.35 6.09
N ASN A 124 9.04 -11.21 6.16
CA ASN A 124 10.13 -11.27 5.19
C ASN A 124 9.73 -12.09 3.95
N LEU A 125 9.88 -11.50 2.77
CA LEU A 125 9.60 -12.14 1.49
C LEU A 125 10.60 -13.27 1.16
N ASP A 126 11.81 -13.21 1.66
CA ASP A 126 12.86 -14.20 1.35
C ASP A 126 12.54 -15.62 1.83
N PHE A 127 11.57 -15.79 2.73
CA PHE A 127 11.12 -17.11 3.17
C PHE A 127 10.16 -17.78 2.19
N PHE A 128 9.59 -17.04 1.25
CA PHE A 128 8.73 -17.60 0.20
C PHE A 128 9.52 -18.22 -0.94
N GLY A 129 8.82 -18.93 -1.79
CA GLY A 129 9.39 -19.46 -3.02
C GLY A 129 9.97 -18.37 -3.93
N PRO A 130 11.03 -18.68 -4.67
CA PRO A 130 11.71 -17.68 -5.50
C PRO A 130 10.78 -17.02 -6.53
N GLY A 131 10.70 -15.68 -6.50
CA GLY A 131 9.86 -14.88 -7.40
C GLY A 131 8.37 -14.91 -7.07
N GLU A 132 7.99 -15.41 -5.89
CA GLU A 132 6.60 -15.42 -5.43
C GLU A 132 6.11 -14.02 -5.08
N TYR A 133 4.84 -13.80 -5.34
CA TYR A 133 4.08 -12.63 -4.91
C TYR A 133 3.00 -13.09 -3.94
N PRO A 134 3.13 -12.86 -2.62
CA PRO A 134 2.11 -13.24 -1.64
C PRO A 134 0.72 -12.71 -1.98
N TYR A 135 0.64 -11.54 -2.64
CA TYR A 135 -0.60 -10.97 -3.17
C TYR A 135 -1.28 -11.84 -4.23
N LYS A 136 -0.53 -12.67 -4.95
CA LYS A 136 -1.04 -13.59 -5.99
C LYS A 136 -1.23 -15.01 -5.50
N THR A 137 -0.75 -15.34 -4.30
CA THR A 137 -0.79 -16.68 -3.73
C THR A 137 -1.57 -16.71 -2.42
N ILE A 138 -0.91 -16.69 -1.26
CA ILE A 138 -1.54 -16.88 0.05
C ILE A 138 -2.61 -15.83 0.36
N LEU A 139 -2.36 -14.56 0.08
CA LEU A 139 -3.28 -13.46 0.37
C LEU A 139 -4.51 -13.38 -0.55
N GLN A 140 -4.63 -14.28 -1.52
CA GLN A 140 -5.89 -14.42 -2.26
C GLN A 140 -7.02 -15.04 -1.41
N LYS A 141 -6.67 -15.75 -0.33
CA LYS A 141 -7.61 -16.58 0.43
C LYS A 141 -7.43 -16.50 1.94
N THR A 142 -6.26 -16.08 2.42
CA THR A 142 -5.90 -16.12 3.84
C THR A 142 -5.69 -14.70 4.35
N SER A 143 -6.36 -14.37 5.46
CA SER A 143 -6.09 -13.16 6.23
C SER A 143 -4.90 -13.41 7.15
N CYS A 144 -4.10 -12.38 7.36
CA CYS A 144 -2.99 -12.45 8.31
C CYS A 144 -2.86 -11.16 9.09
N GLU A 145 -2.16 -11.24 10.22
CA GLU A 145 -1.74 -10.07 10.99
C GLU A 145 -1.08 -9.03 10.07
N SER A 146 -1.39 -7.80 10.31
CA SER A 146 -0.87 -6.67 9.53
C SER A 146 -0.97 -5.38 10.33
N MET A 147 -0.21 -4.39 9.95
CA MET A 147 -0.29 -3.06 10.55
C MET A 147 -1.72 -2.48 10.52
N ALA A 148 -2.53 -2.81 9.51
CA ALA A 148 -3.92 -2.35 9.47
C ALA A 148 -4.77 -2.99 10.58
N PHE A 149 -4.64 -4.28 10.84
CA PHE A 149 -5.31 -4.93 11.95
C PHE A 149 -4.79 -4.43 13.31
N ASP A 150 -3.48 -4.30 13.46
CA ASP A 150 -2.83 -3.88 14.70
C ASP A 150 -3.29 -2.47 15.10
N MET A 151 -3.30 -1.54 14.16
CA MET A 151 -3.81 -0.18 14.43
C MET A 151 -5.31 -0.19 14.75
N LYS A 152 -6.11 -1.05 14.14
CA LYS A 152 -7.55 -1.17 14.46
C LYS A 152 -7.79 -1.66 15.88
N ASN A 153 -6.93 -2.51 16.45
CA ASN A 153 -7.01 -2.91 17.86
C ASN A 153 -6.85 -1.69 18.81
N LEU A 154 -6.16 -0.65 18.36
CA LEU A 154 -5.99 0.62 19.07
C LEU A 154 -7.09 1.66 18.73
N GLY A 155 -8.09 1.29 17.94
CA GLY A 155 -9.22 2.15 17.60
C GLY A 155 -9.03 3.02 16.35
N TYR A 156 -7.97 2.82 15.58
CA TYR A 156 -7.83 3.47 14.27
C TYR A 156 -8.84 2.97 13.26
N LYS A 157 -9.09 3.78 12.23
CA LYS A 157 -9.62 3.33 10.95
C LYS A 157 -8.47 3.08 9.99
N ALA A 158 -8.55 2.00 9.21
CA ALA A 158 -7.51 1.59 8.28
C ALA A 158 -7.95 1.82 6.84
N HIS A 159 -7.17 2.64 6.12
CA HIS A 159 -7.49 3.09 4.77
C HIS A 159 -6.33 2.81 3.82
N ALA A 160 -6.64 2.32 2.61
CA ALA A 160 -5.68 2.23 1.52
C ALA A 160 -6.05 3.25 0.41
N VAL A 161 -5.03 3.86 -0.20
CA VAL A 161 -5.19 4.83 -1.30
C VAL A 161 -4.18 4.51 -2.39
N HIS A 162 -4.62 4.44 -3.65
CA HIS A 162 -3.72 4.19 -4.78
C HIS A 162 -4.23 4.85 -6.05
N ASN A 163 -3.44 5.71 -6.67
CA ASN A 163 -3.80 6.39 -7.90
C ASN A 163 -3.62 5.52 -9.17
N ASN A 164 -3.86 4.21 -9.02
CA ASN A 164 -3.93 3.24 -10.09
C ASN A 164 -5.12 2.29 -9.90
N GLU A 165 -5.35 1.38 -10.85
CA GLU A 165 -6.50 0.49 -10.89
C GLU A 165 -6.57 -0.45 -9.67
N ALA A 166 -7.77 -0.63 -9.13
CA ALA A 166 -8.03 -1.49 -7.98
C ALA A 166 -7.59 -2.95 -8.17
N THR A 167 -7.63 -3.41 -9.41
CA THR A 167 -7.30 -4.79 -9.78
C THR A 167 -5.80 -5.04 -9.96
N PHE A 168 -5.00 -3.98 -9.99
CA PHE A 168 -3.55 -4.11 -10.13
C PHE A 168 -2.99 -4.81 -8.88
N TYR A 169 -2.26 -5.92 -9.06
CA TYR A 169 -1.85 -6.86 -8.00
C TYR A 169 -3.02 -7.44 -7.17
N ASP A 170 -4.26 -7.43 -7.69
CA ASP A 170 -5.46 -7.89 -6.97
C ASP A 170 -5.73 -7.16 -5.63
N ARG A 171 -5.28 -5.93 -5.48
CA ARG A 171 -5.45 -5.13 -4.25
C ARG A 171 -6.91 -5.04 -3.81
N HIS A 172 -7.85 -5.06 -4.75
CA HIS A 172 -9.30 -5.08 -4.46
C HIS A 172 -9.77 -6.29 -3.63
N LYS A 173 -8.96 -7.36 -3.54
CA LYS A 173 -9.18 -8.53 -2.69
C LYS A 173 -8.21 -8.55 -1.52
N VAL A 174 -6.93 -8.33 -1.81
CA VAL A 174 -5.83 -8.49 -0.85
C VAL A 174 -5.96 -7.53 0.32
N PHE A 175 -6.39 -6.30 0.09
CA PHE A 175 -6.54 -5.33 1.18
C PHE A 175 -7.65 -5.69 2.17
N SER A 176 -8.66 -6.45 1.75
CA SER A 176 -9.61 -7.08 2.65
C SER A 176 -8.93 -8.11 3.58
N GLN A 177 -8.05 -8.93 3.04
CA GLN A 177 -7.31 -9.94 3.81
C GLN A 177 -6.27 -9.31 4.77
N LEU A 178 -5.76 -8.13 4.42
CA LEU A 178 -4.83 -7.36 5.24
C LEU A 178 -5.53 -6.39 6.23
N GLY A 179 -6.85 -6.42 6.34
CA GLY A 179 -7.57 -5.72 7.40
C GLY A 179 -7.98 -4.29 7.11
N PHE A 180 -7.80 -3.76 5.90
CA PHE A 180 -8.24 -2.43 5.55
C PHE A 180 -9.77 -2.31 5.55
N ASP A 181 -10.29 -1.18 6.05
CA ASP A 181 -11.72 -0.86 6.05
C ASP A 181 -12.15 -0.27 4.70
N THR A 182 -11.31 0.61 4.11
CA THR A 182 -11.57 1.23 2.82
C THR A 182 -10.38 1.14 1.87
N PHE A 183 -10.69 1.14 0.58
CA PHE A 183 -9.71 1.31 -0.47
C PHE A 183 -10.18 2.34 -1.48
N THR A 184 -9.41 3.40 -1.69
CA THR A 184 -9.66 4.43 -2.70
C THR A 184 -8.70 4.26 -3.88
N PRO A 185 -9.08 3.49 -4.91
CA PRO A 185 -8.31 3.35 -6.14
C PRO A 185 -8.68 4.46 -7.13
N ILE A 186 -7.96 4.52 -8.27
CA ILE A 186 -8.17 5.53 -9.31
C ILE A 186 -9.62 5.57 -9.84
N GLU A 187 -10.34 4.46 -9.81
CA GLU A 187 -11.75 4.38 -10.20
C GLU A 187 -12.68 5.23 -9.32
N TYR A 188 -12.20 5.68 -8.16
CA TYR A 188 -12.90 6.59 -7.24
C TYR A 188 -12.29 7.99 -7.19
N MET A 189 -11.32 8.30 -8.08
CA MET A 189 -10.69 9.60 -8.19
C MET A 189 -11.26 10.42 -9.35
N TYR A 190 -11.10 11.73 -9.26
CA TYR A 190 -11.65 12.70 -10.21
C TYR A 190 -10.57 13.70 -10.60
N ASP A 191 -10.74 14.36 -11.77
CA ASP A 191 -9.79 15.33 -12.29
C ASP A 191 -8.37 14.76 -12.47
N ILE A 192 -8.31 13.53 -12.96
CA ILE A 192 -7.07 12.80 -13.12
C ILE A 192 -6.20 13.46 -14.19
N GLU A 193 -4.99 13.82 -13.77
CA GLU A 193 -3.94 14.29 -14.67
C GLU A 193 -2.91 13.18 -14.87
N ARG A 194 -2.44 13.00 -16.09
CA ARG A 194 -1.47 11.95 -16.44
C ARG A 194 -0.16 12.55 -16.94
N ASN A 195 0.92 11.86 -16.66
CA ASN A 195 2.22 12.18 -17.24
C ASN A 195 2.31 11.73 -18.71
N PRO A 196 3.36 12.12 -19.46
CA PRO A 196 3.51 11.76 -20.86
C PRO A 196 3.51 10.26 -21.16
N THR A 197 3.88 9.40 -20.21
CA THR A 197 3.84 7.94 -20.36
C THR A 197 2.50 7.34 -19.94
N GLY A 198 1.53 8.16 -19.51
CA GLY A 198 0.16 7.76 -19.23
C GLY A 198 -0.14 7.43 -17.76
N TRP A 199 0.81 7.51 -16.86
CA TRP A 199 0.59 7.28 -15.43
C TRP A 199 -0.07 8.49 -14.76
N CYS A 200 -0.92 8.21 -13.78
CA CYS A 200 -1.57 9.26 -12.99
C CYS A 200 -0.52 10.04 -12.18
N LYS A 201 -0.60 11.37 -12.20
CA LYS A 201 0.30 12.21 -11.40
C LYS A 201 -0.03 12.10 -9.91
N ASP A 202 0.99 12.00 -9.06
CA ASP A 202 0.84 11.73 -7.63
C ASP A 202 0.26 12.90 -6.84
N LYS A 203 0.31 14.12 -7.38
CA LYS A 203 -0.30 15.30 -6.74
C LYS A 203 -1.79 15.14 -6.40
N ILE A 204 -2.52 14.24 -7.09
CA ILE A 204 -3.92 13.92 -6.78
C ILE A 204 -4.06 13.32 -5.37
N LEU A 205 -3.04 12.60 -4.90
CA LEU A 205 -3.05 11.91 -3.62
C LEU A 205 -3.17 12.87 -2.43
N VAL A 206 -2.75 14.14 -2.56
CA VAL A 206 -2.94 15.15 -1.50
C VAL A 206 -4.42 15.28 -1.13
N GLY A 207 -5.27 15.51 -2.13
CA GLY A 207 -6.72 15.65 -1.92
C GLY A 207 -7.40 14.33 -1.55
N GLU A 208 -6.90 13.19 -2.02
CA GLU A 208 -7.47 11.90 -1.66
C GLU A 208 -7.14 11.50 -0.21
N ILE A 209 -5.91 11.75 0.26
CA ILE A 209 -5.53 11.57 1.67
C ILE A 209 -6.35 12.52 2.57
N GLU A 210 -6.51 13.79 2.17
CA GLU A 210 -7.33 14.76 2.92
C GLU A 210 -8.77 14.24 3.09
N LYS A 211 -9.42 13.75 2.02
CA LYS A 211 -10.77 13.16 2.08
C LYS A 211 -10.84 11.95 3.01
N VAL A 212 -9.81 11.12 3.03
CA VAL A 212 -9.73 9.97 3.93
C VAL A 212 -9.69 10.44 5.38
N LEU A 213 -8.80 11.38 5.71
CA LEU A 213 -8.70 11.96 7.06
C LEU A 213 -9.97 12.69 7.49
N ASP A 214 -10.73 13.30 6.54
CA ASP A 214 -12.02 13.93 6.81
C ASP A 214 -13.17 12.93 7.00
N SER A 215 -12.98 11.67 6.58
CA SER A 215 -14.03 10.64 6.63
C SER A 215 -14.24 10.04 8.01
N THR A 216 -13.32 10.26 8.94
CA THR A 216 -13.35 9.71 10.30
C THR A 216 -13.20 10.80 11.35
N MET A 217 -13.61 10.52 12.59
CA MET A 217 -13.46 11.43 13.72
C MET A 217 -12.29 11.01 14.66
N GLY A 218 -11.76 9.84 14.43
CA GLY A 218 -10.67 9.25 15.22
C GLY A 218 -9.31 9.40 14.58
N SER A 219 -8.38 8.58 15.00
CA SER A 219 -7.08 8.43 14.36
C SER A 219 -7.16 7.50 13.16
N ASP A 220 -6.41 7.81 12.11
CA ASP A 220 -6.40 7.05 10.87
C ASP A 220 -5.02 6.43 10.62
N PHE A 221 -5.04 5.17 10.20
CA PHE A 221 -3.94 4.52 9.53
C PHE A 221 -4.20 4.55 8.02
N VAL A 222 -3.34 5.23 7.28
CA VAL A 222 -3.50 5.41 5.83
C VAL A 222 -2.29 4.83 5.11
N TYR A 223 -2.50 3.80 4.31
CA TYR A 223 -1.47 3.24 3.44
C TYR A 223 -1.66 3.75 2.01
N THR A 224 -0.76 4.59 1.55
CA THR A 224 -0.84 5.23 0.23
C THR A 224 0.26 4.71 -0.69
N ILE A 225 -0.11 4.34 -1.90
CA ILE A 225 0.80 3.88 -2.94
C ILE A 225 0.72 4.84 -4.12
N SER A 226 1.85 5.39 -4.53
CA SER A 226 1.95 6.24 -5.71
C SER A 226 2.15 5.43 -7.00
N VAL A 227 2.03 6.06 -8.17
CA VAL A 227 2.25 5.38 -9.45
C VAL A 227 3.03 6.22 -10.47
N GLN A 228 3.21 7.51 -10.24
CA GLN A 228 3.78 8.41 -11.24
C GLN A 228 5.19 8.00 -11.68
N GLY A 229 5.99 7.47 -10.76
CA GLY A 229 7.35 6.99 -11.00
C GLY A 229 7.46 5.69 -11.79
N HIS A 230 6.33 5.05 -12.16
CA HIS A 230 6.34 3.75 -12.83
C HIS A 230 6.97 3.78 -14.23
N GLY A 231 7.81 2.78 -14.52
CA GLY A 231 8.42 2.58 -15.86
C GLY A 231 7.38 2.26 -16.96
N LYS A 232 7.75 2.27 -18.27
CA LYS A 232 9.10 2.43 -18.80
C LYS A 232 9.40 3.92 -19.01
N TYR A 233 10.67 4.27 -18.85
CA TYR A 233 11.13 5.65 -19.02
C TYR A 233 11.73 5.84 -20.42
N PRO A 234 11.43 6.97 -21.13
CA PRO A 234 12.10 7.33 -22.37
C PRO A 234 13.59 7.61 -22.20
N SER A 235 13.98 8.20 -21.04
CA SER A 235 15.36 8.49 -20.66
C SER A 235 15.49 8.63 -19.14
N PHE A 236 16.73 8.72 -18.64
CA PHE A 236 16.99 8.97 -17.23
C PHE A 236 16.60 10.41 -16.81
N GLU A 237 16.78 11.37 -17.69
CA GLU A 237 16.36 12.76 -17.46
C GLU A 237 14.84 12.82 -17.25
N TYR A 238 14.07 12.12 -18.10
CA TYR A 238 12.61 12.00 -17.92
C TYR A 238 12.26 11.38 -16.57
N TYR A 239 12.95 10.33 -16.16
CA TYR A 239 12.77 9.74 -14.84
C TYR A 239 13.01 10.79 -13.73
N CYS A 240 14.10 11.54 -13.81
CA CYS A 240 14.41 12.59 -12.83
C CYS A 240 13.35 13.71 -12.81
N GLU A 241 12.76 14.06 -13.97
CA GLU A 241 11.63 14.99 -14.02
C GLU A 241 10.42 14.43 -13.26
N GLN A 242 10.12 13.13 -13.42
CA GLN A 242 8.98 12.51 -12.75
C GLN A 242 9.18 12.45 -11.23
N ILE A 243 10.34 12.05 -10.74
CA ILE A 243 10.58 12.02 -9.30
C ILE A 243 10.70 13.43 -8.69
N HIS A 244 11.10 14.44 -9.48
CA HIS A 244 11.06 15.83 -9.06
C HIS A 244 9.62 16.30 -8.83
N GLU A 245 8.68 15.98 -9.73
CA GLU A 245 7.25 16.25 -9.50
C GLU A 245 6.71 15.48 -8.27
N MET A 246 7.20 14.26 -8.01
CA MET A 246 6.85 13.51 -6.81
C MET A 246 7.42 14.18 -5.55
N ASP A 247 8.62 14.75 -5.62
CA ASP A 247 9.22 15.52 -4.52
C ASP A 247 8.43 16.81 -4.22
N GLU A 248 7.94 17.50 -5.26
CA GLU A 248 7.02 18.64 -5.11
C GLU A 248 5.68 18.21 -4.46
N PHE A 249 5.16 17.04 -4.85
CA PHE A 249 3.96 16.45 -4.25
C PHE A 249 4.16 16.20 -2.75
N ILE A 250 5.32 15.68 -2.33
CA ILE A 250 5.66 15.49 -0.90
C ILE A 250 5.54 16.82 -0.14
N GLY A 251 6.08 17.90 -0.70
CA GLY A 251 5.98 19.24 -0.10
C GLY A 251 4.54 19.71 0.03
N GLN A 252 3.69 19.49 -0.99
CA GLN A 252 2.27 19.82 -0.97
C GLN A 252 1.52 19.00 0.09
N LEU A 253 1.80 17.70 0.21
CA LEU A 253 1.21 16.83 1.21
C LEU A 253 1.54 17.29 2.63
N ILE A 254 2.80 17.57 2.91
CA ILE A 254 3.24 18.09 4.23
C ILE A 254 2.56 19.43 4.54
N ASN A 255 2.43 20.32 3.57
CA ASN A 255 1.75 21.59 3.77
C ASN A 255 0.26 21.38 4.12
N MET A 256 -0.43 20.45 3.46
CA MET A 256 -1.81 20.09 3.80
C MET A 256 -1.89 19.54 5.23
N LEU A 257 -1.02 18.62 5.62
CA LEU A 257 -0.99 18.04 6.96
C LEU A 257 -0.70 19.09 8.04
N ASN A 258 0.22 20.01 7.79
CA ASN A 258 0.48 21.13 8.69
C ASN A 258 -0.74 22.05 8.87
N THR A 259 -1.51 22.29 7.80
CA THR A 259 -2.70 23.13 7.85
C THR A 259 -3.81 22.49 8.69
N ARG A 260 -3.89 21.16 8.73
CA ARG A 260 -4.87 20.44 9.56
C ARG A 260 -4.56 20.53 11.05
N MET A 261 -3.30 20.72 11.43
CA MET A 261 -2.84 20.78 12.83
C MET A 261 -3.20 19.53 13.67
N GLU A 262 -3.47 18.41 13.03
CA GLU A 262 -3.70 17.14 13.71
C GLU A 262 -2.37 16.43 13.96
N PRO A 263 -2.16 15.77 15.12
CA PRO A 263 -0.99 14.93 15.34
C PRO A 263 -0.85 13.90 14.23
N THR A 264 0.27 13.94 13.51
CA THR A 264 0.47 13.09 12.32
C THR A 264 1.93 12.66 12.18
N VAL A 265 2.10 11.40 11.78
CA VAL A 265 3.37 10.81 11.35
C VAL A 265 3.23 10.36 9.91
N LEU A 266 4.10 10.84 9.03
CA LEU A 266 4.14 10.51 7.61
C LEU A 266 5.45 9.77 7.30
N VAL A 267 5.35 8.49 7.00
CA VAL A 267 6.47 7.62 6.62
C VAL A 267 6.52 7.54 5.10
N MET A 268 7.57 8.05 4.49
CA MET A 268 7.75 8.07 3.04
C MET A 268 8.95 7.24 2.66
N TYR A 269 8.83 6.40 1.62
CA TYR A 269 9.91 5.54 1.15
C TYR A 269 9.71 5.10 -0.29
N GLY A 270 10.84 4.85 -0.99
CA GLY A 270 10.80 4.23 -2.29
C GLY A 270 10.60 2.72 -2.19
N ASP A 271 9.80 2.14 -3.06
CA ASP A 271 9.50 0.70 -3.05
C ASP A 271 10.58 -0.16 -3.69
N HIS A 272 11.26 0.35 -4.69
CA HIS A 272 12.39 -0.28 -5.38
C HIS A 272 13.11 0.74 -6.28
N LEU A 273 14.30 0.39 -6.77
CA LEU A 273 15.00 1.16 -7.79
C LEU A 273 14.24 1.11 -9.13
N PRO A 274 14.35 2.16 -9.96
CA PRO A 274 13.80 2.14 -11.31
C PRO A 274 14.44 1.06 -12.17
N GLY A 275 13.69 0.58 -13.18
CA GLY A 275 14.09 -0.54 -14.04
C GLY A 275 15.13 -0.19 -15.09
N PHE A 276 16.20 0.51 -14.71
CA PHE A 276 17.40 0.68 -15.54
C PHE A 276 18.34 -0.53 -15.39
N GLU A 277 19.14 -0.81 -16.42
CA GLU A 277 20.11 -1.90 -16.39
C GLU A 277 21.41 -1.47 -15.64
N TRP A 278 21.28 -1.12 -14.36
CA TRP A 278 22.39 -0.74 -13.50
C TRP A 278 23.02 -1.93 -12.80
N THR A 279 24.27 -1.75 -12.36
CA THR A 279 24.97 -2.70 -11.48
C THR A 279 25.20 -2.10 -10.10
N ALA A 280 25.42 -2.95 -9.09
CA ALA A 280 25.68 -2.48 -7.74
C ALA A 280 26.95 -1.60 -7.64
N GLU A 281 27.95 -1.87 -8.47
CA GLU A 281 29.21 -1.11 -8.54
C GLU A 281 29.00 0.33 -9.04
N GLU A 282 27.92 0.58 -9.79
CA GLU A 282 27.56 1.92 -10.26
C GLU A 282 26.84 2.76 -9.18
N MET A 283 26.45 2.14 -8.06
CA MET A 283 25.80 2.82 -6.95
C MET A 283 26.82 3.29 -5.90
N GLU A 284 26.61 4.50 -5.34
CA GLU A 284 27.44 5.01 -4.24
C GLU A 284 27.34 4.15 -2.97
N ASN A 285 26.15 3.60 -2.70
CA ASN A 285 25.90 2.69 -1.59
C ASN A 285 26.20 1.21 -1.90
N GLY A 286 26.62 0.88 -3.12
CA GLY A 286 26.99 -0.47 -3.53
C GLY A 286 25.84 -1.47 -3.58
N SER A 287 24.56 -1.02 -3.63
CA SER A 287 23.39 -1.89 -3.61
C SER A 287 22.35 -1.47 -4.65
N LEU A 288 21.69 -2.47 -5.26
CA LEU A 288 20.48 -2.28 -6.07
C LEU A 288 19.18 -2.51 -5.27
N PHE A 289 19.29 -2.99 -4.02
CA PHE A 289 18.19 -3.36 -3.15
C PHE A 289 18.03 -2.39 -1.98
N GLN A 290 18.47 -1.14 -2.13
CA GLN A 290 18.30 -0.12 -1.10
C GLN A 290 17.74 1.15 -1.70
N THR A 291 16.63 1.58 -1.13
CA THR A 291 16.06 2.92 -1.27
C THR A 291 16.31 3.73 0.00
N LYS A 292 15.60 4.81 0.18
CA LYS A 292 15.65 5.61 1.40
C LYS A 292 14.25 5.77 1.99
N TYR A 293 14.17 5.97 3.31
CA TYR A 293 12.94 6.36 3.98
C TYR A 293 13.14 7.61 4.84
N VAL A 294 12.06 8.35 5.06
CA VAL A 294 12.00 9.51 5.97
C VAL A 294 10.69 9.47 6.74
N VAL A 295 10.73 9.83 8.02
CA VAL A 295 9.57 9.91 8.92
C VAL A 295 9.31 11.36 9.29
N TRP A 296 8.60 12.11 8.42
CA TRP A 296 8.12 13.42 8.78
C TRP A 296 7.05 13.32 9.87
N ASN A 297 7.06 14.23 10.82
CA ASN A 297 6.08 14.27 11.89
C ASN A 297 5.94 15.67 12.49
N ASN A 298 4.79 15.93 13.10
CA ASN A 298 4.52 17.12 13.89
C ASN A 298 4.32 16.81 15.40
N VAL A 299 4.81 15.65 15.83
CA VAL A 299 4.70 15.15 17.21
C VAL A 299 6.05 15.15 17.95
N ASN A 300 7.06 15.79 17.36
CA ASN A 300 8.40 15.97 17.93
C ASN A 300 9.14 14.64 18.21
N LEU A 301 9.09 13.69 17.28
CA LEU A 301 9.91 12.49 17.37
C LEU A 301 11.40 12.83 17.35
N PRO A 302 12.24 12.13 18.10
CA PRO A 302 13.68 12.34 18.08
C PRO A 302 14.25 11.99 16.69
N VAL A 303 15.21 12.80 16.21
CA VAL A 303 15.87 12.55 14.93
C VAL A 303 16.85 11.39 15.07
N VAL A 304 16.43 10.22 14.63
CA VAL A 304 17.24 8.98 14.62
C VAL A 304 17.60 8.64 13.19
N LYS A 305 18.87 8.28 12.94
CA LYS A 305 19.33 7.75 11.66
C LYS A 305 19.56 6.25 11.83
N ARG A 306 18.77 5.44 11.12
CA ARG A 306 18.85 4.00 11.22
C ARG A 306 18.49 3.35 9.89
N ASP A 307 19.33 2.44 9.42
CA ASP A 307 19.02 1.61 8.28
C ASP A 307 18.16 0.43 8.74
N VAL A 308 17.15 0.08 7.96
CA VAL A 308 16.20 -1.01 8.28
C VAL A 308 15.84 -1.79 7.02
N GLU A 309 15.42 -3.02 7.21
CA GLU A 309 14.73 -3.81 6.18
C GLU A 309 13.27 -3.37 6.05
N ALA A 310 12.66 -3.56 4.88
CA ALA A 310 11.27 -3.17 4.64
C ALA A 310 10.29 -3.81 5.64
N TYR A 311 10.51 -5.06 6.02
CA TYR A 311 9.71 -5.75 7.05
C TYR A 311 9.94 -5.24 8.49
N GLN A 312 10.97 -4.42 8.74
CA GLN A 312 11.25 -3.79 10.04
C GLN A 312 10.71 -2.36 10.13
N LEU A 313 10.39 -1.73 8.99
CA LEU A 313 10.07 -0.30 8.94
C LEU A 313 8.90 0.07 9.86
N ALA A 314 7.80 -0.69 9.79
CA ALA A 314 6.63 -0.45 10.63
C ALA A 314 6.98 -0.55 12.12
N ALA A 315 7.70 -1.59 12.53
CA ALA A 315 8.13 -1.81 13.91
C ALA A 315 9.03 -0.67 14.40
N HIS A 316 9.97 -0.22 13.57
CA HIS A 316 10.85 0.89 13.91
C HIS A 316 10.09 2.20 14.14
N VAL A 317 9.12 2.51 13.27
CA VAL A 317 8.29 3.73 13.39
C VAL A 317 7.39 3.64 14.62
N LEU A 318 6.72 2.52 14.83
CA LEU A 318 5.83 2.34 15.98
C LEU A 318 6.60 2.35 17.31
N ASN A 319 7.84 1.86 17.35
CA ASN A 319 8.71 1.94 18.53
C ASN A 319 9.02 3.40 18.91
N MET A 320 9.23 4.28 17.93
CA MET A 320 9.40 5.72 18.20
C MET A 320 8.14 6.38 18.79
N LEU A 321 6.97 5.78 18.56
CA LEU A 321 5.67 6.24 19.06
C LEU A 321 5.23 5.56 20.35
N ASP A 322 6.05 4.67 20.91
CA ASP A 322 5.71 3.84 22.08
C ASP A 322 4.43 3.01 21.84
N ILE A 323 4.29 2.49 20.62
CA ILE A 323 3.18 1.63 20.19
C ILE A 323 3.73 0.21 19.97
N HIS A 324 3.21 -0.74 20.75
CA HIS A 324 3.69 -2.13 20.79
C HIS A 324 2.55 -3.13 20.47
N GLU A 325 1.82 -2.87 19.42
CA GLU A 325 0.70 -3.70 18.97
C GLU A 325 1.12 -4.57 17.78
N GLY A 326 0.70 -5.83 17.78
CA GLY A 326 1.03 -6.83 16.75
C GLY A 326 2.20 -7.73 17.14
N THR A 327 2.09 -9.01 16.80
CA THR A 327 3.11 -10.04 17.11
C THR A 327 4.42 -9.76 16.38
N MET A 328 4.36 -9.59 15.06
CA MET A 328 5.55 -9.30 14.25
C MET A 328 6.15 -7.95 14.61
N ILE A 329 5.34 -6.96 14.94
CA ILE A 329 5.80 -5.63 15.38
C ILE A 329 6.63 -5.74 16.66
N ARG A 330 6.10 -6.37 17.72
CA ARG A 330 6.83 -6.54 18.99
C ARG A 330 8.10 -7.35 18.79
N PHE A 331 8.04 -8.42 18.01
CA PHE A 331 9.20 -9.23 17.68
C PHE A 331 10.33 -8.38 17.08
N HIS A 332 10.05 -7.60 16.05
CA HIS A 332 11.07 -6.75 15.46
C HIS A 332 11.55 -5.65 16.40
N GLN A 333 10.66 -5.02 17.18
CA GLN A 333 11.03 -3.97 18.13
C GLN A 333 12.05 -4.48 19.14
N ARG A 334 11.82 -5.67 19.74
CA ARG A 334 12.75 -6.30 20.68
C ARG A 334 14.14 -6.48 20.05
N HIS A 335 14.21 -7.08 18.88
CA HIS A 335 15.48 -7.34 18.21
C HIS A 335 16.17 -6.06 17.70
N LEU A 336 15.41 -5.06 17.27
CA LEU A 336 15.93 -3.75 16.95
C LEU A 336 16.57 -3.06 18.18
N ASP A 337 15.99 -3.19 19.36
CA ASP A 337 16.51 -2.62 20.60
C ASP A 337 17.71 -3.40 21.13
N GLN A 338 17.75 -4.71 20.92
CA GLN A 338 18.89 -5.58 21.27
C GLN A 338 20.04 -5.47 20.27
N HIS A 339 19.84 -4.85 19.11
CA HIS A 339 20.83 -4.75 18.03
C HIS A 339 21.35 -6.11 17.52
N ASP A 340 20.46 -7.10 17.38
CA ASP A 340 20.79 -8.46 16.98
C ASP A 340 20.04 -8.92 15.70
N THR A 341 19.49 -7.98 14.95
CA THR A 341 18.73 -8.23 13.70
C THR A 341 19.56 -8.80 12.53
N ASP A 342 20.86 -8.90 12.67
CA ASP A 342 21.80 -9.51 11.73
C ASP A 342 22.17 -10.97 12.10
N THR A 343 21.56 -11.52 13.14
CA THR A 343 21.82 -12.88 13.62
C THR A 343 20.99 -13.95 12.92
N GLN A 344 21.49 -15.17 12.86
CA GLN A 344 20.74 -16.29 12.32
C GLN A 344 19.55 -16.66 13.22
N GLU A 345 19.72 -16.51 14.53
CA GLU A 345 18.68 -16.73 15.53
C GLU A 345 17.45 -15.85 15.29
N TYR A 346 17.67 -14.57 14.97
CA TYR A 346 16.58 -13.66 14.60
C TYR A 346 15.85 -14.11 13.33
N LEU A 347 16.58 -14.51 12.29
CA LEU A 347 15.99 -14.98 11.03
C LEU A 347 15.22 -16.30 11.22
N ASP A 348 15.75 -17.24 11.98
CA ASP A 348 15.10 -18.52 12.26
C ASP A 348 13.82 -18.34 13.09
N ALA A 349 13.86 -17.48 14.12
CA ALA A 349 12.68 -17.13 14.93
C ALA A 349 11.60 -16.43 14.11
N MET A 350 11.99 -15.46 13.27
CA MET A 350 11.08 -14.79 12.34
C MET A 350 10.41 -15.78 11.38
N GLN A 351 11.17 -16.73 10.83
CA GLN A 351 10.61 -17.73 9.93
C GLN A 351 9.59 -18.64 10.62
N ILE A 352 9.83 -19.01 11.88
CA ILE A 352 8.89 -19.80 12.70
C ILE A 352 7.59 -19.02 12.90
N LEU A 353 7.64 -17.78 13.35
CA LEU A 353 6.45 -16.94 13.58
C LEU A 353 5.69 -16.68 12.26
N GLN A 354 6.39 -16.33 11.20
CA GLN A 354 5.77 -16.06 9.91
C GLN A 354 5.13 -17.32 9.33
N TYR A 355 5.75 -18.49 9.48
CA TYR A 355 5.16 -19.76 9.09
C TYR A 355 3.89 -20.06 9.89
N ASP A 356 3.94 -19.90 11.22
CA ASP A 356 2.77 -20.15 12.08
C ASP A 356 1.59 -19.24 11.70
N ILE A 357 1.84 -17.96 11.47
CA ILE A 357 0.81 -16.98 11.12
C ILE A 357 0.16 -17.28 9.73
N LEU A 358 0.92 -17.74 8.75
CA LEU A 358 0.44 -17.88 7.38
C LEU A 358 0.03 -19.29 6.99
N TYR A 359 0.71 -20.31 7.51
CA TYR A 359 0.61 -21.69 7.05
C TYR A 359 0.48 -22.70 8.20
N GLY A 360 0.81 -22.31 9.42
CA GLY A 360 0.85 -23.18 10.59
C GLY A 360 -0.49 -23.31 11.29
N ASP A 361 -0.42 -23.71 12.54
CA ASP A 361 -1.58 -24.00 13.36
C ASP A 361 -2.06 -22.77 14.19
N HIS A 362 -1.49 -21.59 13.92
CA HIS A 362 -1.77 -20.31 14.62
C HIS A 362 -1.55 -20.39 16.14
N GLU A 363 -0.54 -21.14 16.55
CA GLU A 363 -0.22 -21.33 17.97
C GLU A 363 0.10 -20.02 18.68
N VAL A 364 0.69 -19.05 17.96
CA VAL A 364 0.94 -17.69 18.44
C VAL A 364 -0.34 -16.96 18.87
N TYR A 365 -1.50 -17.40 18.41
CA TYR A 365 -2.83 -16.88 18.77
C TYR A 365 -3.64 -17.87 19.60
N GLY A 366 -3.05 -18.97 20.08
CA GLY A 366 -3.75 -20.02 20.82
C GLY A 366 -4.52 -21.00 19.96
N GLY A 367 -4.09 -21.21 18.70
CA GLY A 367 -4.61 -22.24 17.79
C GLY A 367 -5.70 -21.76 16.82
N GLU A 368 -6.08 -20.47 16.85
CA GLU A 368 -7.04 -19.89 15.91
C GLU A 368 -6.68 -18.45 15.58
N SER A 369 -6.62 -18.10 14.29
CA SER A 369 -6.35 -16.74 13.86
C SER A 369 -7.50 -15.78 14.23
N PRO A 370 -7.23 -14.69 14.96
CA PRO A 370 -8.25 -13.68 15.27
C PRO A 370 -8.57 -12.78 14.06
N TYR A 371 -7.80 -12.86 12.99
CA TYR A 371 -7.89 -11.96 11.83
C TYR A 371 -8.78 -12.56 10.74
N GLN A 372 -9.79 -11.81 10.34
CA GLN A 372 -10.70 -12.20 9.27
C GLN A 372 -10.79 -11.10 8.21
N ALA A 373 -11.01 -11.49 6.95
CA ALA A 373 -11.17 -10.56 5.85
C ALA A 373 -12.26 -9.51 6.17
N THR A 374 -11.92 -8.25 5.95
CA THR A 374 -12.85 -7.15 6.17
C THR A 374 -13.87 -7.06 5.03
N LYS A 375 -14.99 -6.40 5.30
CA LYS A 375 -15.86 -5.89 4.23
C LYS A 375 -15.24 -4.61 3.66
N LEU A 376 -14.31 -4.76 2.73
CA LEU A 376 -13.63 -3.64 2.10
C LEU A 376 -14.62 -2.73 1.36
N GLU A 377 -14.67 -1.45 1.74
CA GLU A 377 -15.47 -0.43 1.04
C GLU A 377 -14.58 0.35 0.06
N PHE A 378 -15.09 0.63 -1.15
CA PHE A 378 -14.33 1.36 -2.16
C PHE A 378 -14.69 2.83 -2.16
N GLY A 379 -13.65 3.67 -1.98
CA GLY A 379 -13.77 5.12 -1.87
C GLY A 379 -14.42 5.57 -0.55
N VAL A 380 -14.01 6.73 -0.06
CA VAL A 380 -14.61 7.35 1.14
C VAL A 380 -15.71 8.37 0.78
N THR A 381 -15.70 8.87 -0.45
CA THR A 381 -16.73 9.76 -0.96
C THR A 381 -17.82 8.94 -1.66
N PRO A 382 -19.06 8.94 -1.15
CA PRO A 382 -20.14 8.15 -1.76
C PRO A 382 -20.51 8.69 -3.14
N VAL A 383 -20.64 7.79 -4.10
CA VAL A 383 -21.25 8.08 -5.40
C VAL A 383 -22.78 8.05 -5.24
N ILE A 384 -23.47 9.09 -5.65
CA ILE A 384 -24.91 9.26 -5.47
C ILE A 384 -25.63 9.13 -6.81
N GLN A 385 -26.58 8.21 -6.88
CA GLN A 385 -27.58 8.19 -7.94
C GLN A 385 -28.75 9.09 -7.52
N GLY A 386 -28.87 10.22 -8.19
CA GLY A 386 -29.98 11.15 -8.02
C GLY A 386 -31.13 10.83 -8.96
N THR A 387 -31.54 11.81 -9.79
CA THR A 387 -32.64 11.66 -10.72
C THR A 387 -32.28 10.75 -11.89
N THR A 388 -33.15 9.79 -12.19
CA THR A 388 -33.06 8.95 -13.38
C THR A 388 -34.19 9.32 -14.34
N VAL A 389 -33.83 9.65 -15.57
CA VAL A 389 -34.78 9.91 -16.68
C VAL A 389 -34.54 8.87 -17.77
N HIS A 390 -35.57 8.18 -18.18
CA HIS A 390 -35.44 7.19 -19.25
C HIS A 390 -36.65 7.23 -20.20
N ASN A 391 -36.42 6.82 -21.43
CA ASN A 391 -37.45 6.58 -22.45
C ASN A 391 -37.11 5.26 -23.18
N THR A 392 -37.73 4.99 -24.29
CA THR A 392 -37.53 3.75 -25.08
C THR A 392 -36.16 3.63 -25.73
N ASP A 393 -35.33 4.67 -25.72
CA ASP A 393 -34.07 4.72 -26.46
C ASP A 393 -32.86 5.15 -25.60
N GLN A 394 -33.09 5.81 -24.48
CA GLN A 394 -31.97 6.27 -23.65
C GLN A 394 -32.30 6.32 -22.17
N VAL A 395 -31.22 6.24 -21.38
CA VAL A 395 -31.21 6.47 -19.94
C VAL A 395 -30.27 7.62 -19.62
N ILE A 396 -30.71 8.59 -18.83
CA ILE A 396 -29.89 9.68 -18.29
C ILE A 396 -29.97 9.62 -16.78
N ILE A 397 -28.80 9.64 -16.13
CA ILE A 397 -28.73 9.69 -14.68
C ILE A 397 -28.02 10.97 -14.26
N PHE A 398 -28.66 11.71 -13.37
CA PHE A 398 -28.09 12.86 -12.66
C PHE A 398 -27.73 12.46 -11.25
N GLY A 399 -26.61 12.97 -10.73
CA GLY A 399 -26.10 12.64 -9.40
C GLY A 399 -24.61 12.90 -9.30
N GLY A 400 -23.87 11.92 -8.83
CA GLY A 400 -22.40 11.97 -8.82
C GLY A 400 -21.77 11.98 -7.42
N PRO A 401 -20.48 12.25 -7.30
CA PRO A 401 -19.59 12.49 -8.43
C PRO A 401 -19.40 11.25 -9.31
N PHE A 402 -19.48 11.42 -10.63
CA PHE A 402 -19.25 10.37 -11.62
C PHE A 402 -17.90 10.55 -12.32
N ASN A 403 -17.38 9.47 -12.90
CA ASN A 403 -16.20 9.45 -13.76
C ASN A 403 -16.37 8.41 -14.89
N SER A 404 -15.31 8.14 -15.63
CA SER A 404 -15.34 7.19 -16.76
C SER A 404 -15.57 5.73 -16.35
N TRP A 405 -15.34 5.40 -15.09
CA TRP A 405 -15.61 4.07 -14.52
C TRP A 405 -17.05 3.91 -13.98
N SER A 406 -17.80 5.02 -13.87
CA SER A 406 -19.21 4.96 -13.51
C SER A 406 -20.03 4.42 -14.66
N LYS A 407 -20.75 3.32 -14.47
CA LYS A 407 -21.55 2.65 -15.50
C LYS A 407 -23.01 2.59 -15.09
N ILE A 408 -23.90 2.90 -16.02
CA ILE A 408 -25.34 2.63 -15.87
C ILE A 408 -25.54 1.13 -15.99
N CYS A 409 -26.30 0.56 -15.08
CA CYS A 409 -26.67 -0.86 -15.10
C CYS A 409 -28.19 -1.00 -15.15
N VAL A 410 -28.68 -1.94 -15.98
CA VAL A 410 -30.07 -2.36 -16.06
C VAL A 410 -30.14 -3.79 -15.57
N ASN A 411 -30.88 -4.05 -14.49
CA ASN A 411 -30.91 -5.36 -13.82
C ASN A 411 -29.49 -5.90 -13.55
N GLU A 412 -28.64 -5.07 -12.92
CA GLU A 412 -27.23 -5.37 -12.57
C GLU A 412 -26.26 -5.53 -13.75
N LYS A 413 -26.73 -5.50 -14.99
CA LYS A 413 -25.86 -5.59 -16.16
C LYS A 413 -25.46 -4.19 -16.64
N ALA A 414 -24.16 -3.94 -16.65
CA ALA A 414 -23.62 -2.69 -17.21
C ALA A 414 -23.96 -2.55 -18.67
N VAL A 415 -24.46 -1.38 -19.06
CA VAL A 415 -24.74 -0.99 -20.44
C VAL A 415 -23.68 0.00 -20.92
N ASP A 416 -23.59 0.18 -22.24
CA ASP A 416 -22.67 1.18 -22.80
C ASP A 416 -23.04 2.57 -22.28
N THR A 417 -22.12 3.15 -21.50
CA THR A 417 -22.36 4.37 -20.73
C THR A 417 -21.37 5.44 -21.14
N GLN A 418 -21.90 6.54 -21.61
CA GLN A 418 -21.14 7.76 -21.86
C GLN A 418 -21.04 8.58 -20.57
N TYR A 419 -19.82 8.80 -20.10
CA TYR A 419 -19.53 9.81 -19.08
C TYR A 419 -19.68 11.20 -19.74
N TYR A 420 -20.66 11.96 -19.30
CA TYR A 420 -20.90 13.29 -19.83
C TYR A 420 -20.27 14.39 -18.93
N SER A 421 -20.41 14.25 -17.63
CA SER A 421 -19.83 15.13 -16.62
C SER A 421 -19.81 14.47 -15.24
N LYS A 422 -19.15 15.07 -14.26
CA LYS A 422 -19.20 14.61 -12.86
C LYS A 422 -20.61 14.43 -12.29
N THR A 423 -21.62 15.04 -12.91
CA THR A 423 -23.00 15.00 -12.42
C THR A 423 -23.97 14.32 -13.37
N ARG A 424 -23.49 13.80 -14.53
CA ARG A 424 -24.38 13.21 -15.54
C ARG A 424 -23.76 12.05 -16.31
N LEU A 425 -24.49 10.95 -16.38
CA LEU A 425 -24.24 9.78 -17.23
C LEU A 425 -25.34 9.61 -18.23
N ILE A 426 -25.03 9.09 -19.44
CA ILE A 426 -25.98 8.83 -20.52
C ILE A 426 -25.71 7.44 -21.10
N ALA A 427 -26.77 6.64 -21.30
CA ALA A 427 -26.73 5.43 -22.11
C ALA A 427 -27.76 5.55 -23.25
N LYS A 428 -27.32 5.34 -24.49
CA LYS A 428 -28.15 5.40 -25.69
C LYS A 428 -28.41 4.00 -26.26
N GLY A 429 -29.53 3.82 -26.96
CA GLY A 429 -29.90 2.53 -27.51
C GLY A 429 -30.25 1.48 -26.44
N VAL A 430 -30.65 1.93 -25.26
CA VAL A 430 -30.97 1.06 -24.11
C VAL A 430 -32.48 1.17 -23.81
N PRO A 431 -33.30 0.26 -24.36
CA PRO A 431 -34.71 0.22 -24.02
C PRO A 431 -34.91 -0.28 -22.58
N VAL A 432 -35.53 0.54 -21.75
CA VAL A 432 -35.89 0.16 -20.38
C VAL A 432 -37.38 -0.16 -20.31
N LYS A 433 -37.71 -1.35 -19.81
CA LYS A 433 -39.08 -1.81 -19.62
C LYS A 433 -39.57 -1.45 -18.22
N THR A 434 -40.89 -1.36 -18.07
CA THR A 434 -41.50 -1.15 -16.76
C THR A 434 -41.11 -2.27 -15.78
N GLY A 435 -40.63 -1.90 -14.60
CA GLY A 435 -40.19 -2.84 -13.57
C GLY A 435 -38.70 -3.20 -13.57
N GLU A 436 -37.93 -2.77 -14.58
CA GLU A 436 -36.48 -2.96 -14.58
C GLU A 436 -35.80 -1.98 -13.61
N VAL A 437 -34.76 -2.50 -12.92
CA VAL A 437 -33.99 -1.74 -11.92
C VAL A 437 -32.79 -1.08 -12.60
N ILE A 438 -32.76 0.26 -12.50
CA ILE A 438 -31.62 1.05 -13.00
C ILE A 438 -30.74 1.45 -11.81
N THR A 439 -29.45 1.15 -11.91
CA THR A 439 -28.44 1.52 -10.92
C THR A 439 -27.21 2.12 -11.58
N VAL A 440 -26.34 2.78 -10.80
CA VAL A 440 -25.00 3.16 -11.21
C VAL A 440 -24.01 2.33 -10.43
N GLN A 441 -23.06 1.73 -11.12
CA GLN A 441 -21.97 0.98 -10.51
C GLN A 441 -20.62 1.58 -10.89
N GLN A 442 -19.66 1.57 -9.96
CA GLN A 442 -18.24 1.76 -10.26
C GLN A 442 -17.69 0.41 -10.71
N VAL A 443 -17.13 0.40 -11.92
CA VAL A 443 -16.70 -0.84 -12.58
C VAL A 443 -15.23 -0.70 -12.96
N GLY A 444 -14.38 -1.51 -12.35
CA GLY A 444 -12.96 -1.56 -12.63
C GLY A 444 -12.63 -2.35 -13.91
N ARG A 445 -11.35 -2.65 -14.09
CA ARG A 445 -10.86 -3.47 -15.20
C ARG A 445 -11.57 -4.83 -15.21
N ASP A 446 -11.69 -5.43 -16.39
CA ASP A 446 -12.35 -6.72 -16.61
C ASP A 446 -13.81 -6.78 -16.09
N LYS A 447 -14.46 -5.61 -16.02
CA LYS A 447 -15.83 -5.42 -15.54
C LYS A 447 -16.03 -5.83 -14.07
N ILE A 448 -14.97 -5.79 -13.28
CA ILE A 448 -15.07 -6.07 -11.84
C ILE A 448 -15.92 -4.99 -11.18
N HIS A 449 -16.96 -5.41 -10.48
CA HIS A 449 -17.83 -4.54 -9.69
C HIS A 449 -17.08 -4.10 -8.42
N LEU A 450 -16.86 -2.80 -8.26
CA LEU A 450 -16.22 -2.21 -7.08
C LEU A 450 -17.23 -1.62 -6.09
N GLY A 451 -18.38 -1.14 -6.58
CA GLY A 451 -19.41 -0.62 -5.70
C GLY A 451 -20.62 -0.09 -6.48
N THR A 452 -21.72 0.07 -5.77
CA THR A 452 -22.99 0.61 -6.31
C THR A 452 -23.27 1.97 -5.70
N ALA A 453 -23.63 2.94 -6.54
CA ALA A 453 -24.02 4.28 -6.10
C ALA A 453 -25.21 4.22 -5.12
N ARG A 454 -25.13 5.04 -4.09
CA ARG A 454 -26.24 5.19 -3.12
C ARG A 454 -27.38 5.97 -3.78
N LYS A 455 -28.62 5.50 -3.66
CA LYS A 455 -29.79 6.27 -4.09
C LYS A 455 -29.97 7.47 -3.17
N ARG A 456 -30.24 8.64 -3.75
CA ARG A 456 -30.62 9.82 -2.98
C ARG A 456 -31.90 9.50 -2.20
N GLN A 457 -31.89 9.60 -0.89
CA GLN A 457 -33.12 9.51 -0.09
C GLN A 457 -33.99 10.70 -0.48
N GLU A 458 -35.21 10.44 -0.99
CA GLU A 458 -36.21 11.48 -1.16
C GLU A 458 -36.61 11.93 0.24
N THR A 459 -36.21 13.15 0.60
CA THR A 459 -36.75 13.81 1.78
C THR A 459 -38.20 14.12 1.46
N ILE A 460 -39.12 13.28 1.90
CA ILE A 460 -40.56 13.56 1.85
C ILE A 460 -40.77 14.83 2.71
N LYS A 461 -40.80 15.99 2.06
CA LYS A 461 -41.36 17.19 2.72
C LYS A 461 -42.84 16.88 3.01
N ARG A 462 -43.15 16.59 4.27
CA ARG A 462 -44.49 16.63 4.82
C ARG A 462 -44.92 18.09 4.99
#